data_412f6b69b2982d899bf60b8365ef9436
#
_entry.id   412f6b69b2982d899bf60b8365ef9436
#
_cell.length_a   1.000
_cell.length_b   1.000
_cell.length_c   1.000
_cell.angle_alpha   90.00
_cell.angle_beta   90.00
_cell.angle_gamma   90.00
#
_symmetry.space_group_name_H-M   'P 1'
#
loop_
_entity.id
_entity.type
_entity.pdbx_description
1 polymer ?
#
loop_
_entity_poly.entity_id
_entity_poly.type
_entity_poly.pdbx_seq_one_letter_code
_entity_poly.pdbx_strand_id
1 'polypeptide(L)'
;MKNVSILKTSVLVAGFISSQAFAHFPLMSCHLEQDKVICEAGYSDGSTAVDCDVEMYDYDDNLIAKVTTDKRSIAEFTHPQTDFYLVFDAGHENPVEVDIVELKEK
;
A
#
# COMPACT_ATOMS: atom_id res chain seq x y z
N MET A 1 -22.34 -51.51 -18.02
CA MET A 1 -22.08 -50.97 -17.80
C MET A 1 -21.83 -50.01 -17.35
N LYS A 2 -21.59 -49.59 -17.29
CA LYS A 2 -21.35 -48.87 -16.99
C LYS A 2 -20.79 -48.04 -16.62
N ASN A 3 -20.52 -47.62 -16.54
CA ASN A 3 -19.98 -46.95 -16.21
C ASN A 3 -19.59 -45.91 -16.17
N VAL A 4 -19.29 -45.52 -16.39
CA VAL A 4 -18.92 -44.72 -16.59
C VAL A 4 -19.06 -43.59 -16.12
N SER A 5 -19.31 -42.99 -16.25
CA SER A 5 -19.60 -42.05 -15.78
C SER A 5 -18.96 -41.38 -15.09
N ILE A 6 -18.53 -41.37 -14.57
CA ILE A 6 -17.77 -40.94 -13.77
C ILE A 6 -17.05 -39.88 -14.05
N LEU A 7 -16.49 -39.78 -14.73
CA LEU A 7 -15.74 -38.93 -15.02
C LEU A 7 -16.04 -37.64 -14.91
N LYS A 8 -16.84 -37.28 -15.10
CA LYS A 8 -17.19 -36.07 -15.05
C LYS A 8 -16.69 -35.30 -14.04
N THR A 9 -16.61 -35.69 -13.11
CA THR A 9 -16.23 -35.03 -12.02
C THR A 9 -15.08 -34.23 -12.11
N SER A 10 -14.20 -34.60 -12.67
CA SER A 10 -12.99 -33.95 -12.62
C SER A 10 -13.06 -32.59 -13.08
N VAL A 11 -13.85 -32.30 -13.85
CA VAL A 11 -13.93 -31.11 -14.32
C VAL A 11 -13.96 -30.04 -13.44
N LEU A 12 -14.63 -30.05 -12.49
CA LEU A 12 -14.69 -29.04 -11.64
C LEU A 12 -13.52 -28.44 -11.15
N VAL A 13 -12.72 -29.11 -10.88
CA VAL A 13 -11.55 -28.65 -10.31
C VAL A 13 -11.00 -27.47 -10.95
N ALA A 14 -10.98 -27.46 -12.13
CA ALA A 14 -10.36 -26.40 -12.81
C ALA A 14 -10.88 -25.10 -12.40
N GLY A 15 -12.02 -25.02 -12.16
CA GLY A 15 -12.57 -23.78 -11.87
C GLY A 15 -11.96 -23.04 -10.77
N PHE A 16 -11.51 -23.67 -9.82
CA PHE A 16 -11.04 -23.01 -8.76
C PHE A 16 -9.88 -22.24 -8.98
N ILE A 17 -9.05 -22.65 -9.67
CA ILE A 17 -7.85 -22.02 -9.87
C ILE A 17 -8.03 -20.67 -10.31
N SER A 18 -8.93 -20.44 -11.12
CA SER A 18 -9.00 -19.14 -11.65
C SER A 18 -9.43 -18.13 -10.68
N SER A 19 -9.89 -18.54 -9.62
CA SER A 19 -10.38 -17.57 -8.76
C SER A 19 -9.33 -16.81 -8.06
N GLN A 20 -8.13 -17.05 -8.29
CA GLN A 20 -7.22 -16.44 -7.60
C GLN A 20 -6.99 -15.17 -8.02
N ALA A 21 -7.60 -14.28 -7.64
CA ALA A 21 -7.33 -13.01 -7.99
C ALA A 21 -6.26 -12.54 -7.24
N PHE A 22 -5.44 -11.74 -7.68
CA PHE A 22 -4.47 -11.28 -6.97
C PHE A 22 -4.80 -9.98 -6.56
N ALA A 23 -4.95 -9.69 -5.39
CA ALA A 23 -5.20 -8.42 -4.91
C ALA A 23 -3.91 -7.78 -4.77
N HIS A 24 -3.64 -6.68 -5.32
CA HIS A 24 -2.48 -5.96 -4.98
C HIS A 24 -2.94 -4.79 -4.14
N PHE A 25 -2.34 -4.58 -2.99
CA PHE A 25 -2.75 -3.53 -2.09
C PHE A 25 -1.59 -2.59 -1.84
N PRO A 26 -1.88 -1.37 -1.37
CA PRO A 26 -0.83 -0.38 -1.18
C PRO A 26 0.06 -0.72 -0.01
N LEU A 27 1.32 -0.35 -0.13
CA LEU A 27 2.30 -0.51 0.92
C LEU A 27 3.07 0.79 1.01
N MET A 28 3.55 1.13 2.18
CA MET A 28 4.36 2.31 2.34
C MET A 28 5.28 2.12 3.53
N SER A 29 6.53 2.54 3.40
CA SER A 29 7.44 2.56 4.53
C SER A 29 8.07 3.93 4.58
N CYS A 30 8.26 4.46 5.76
CA CYS A 30 8.80 5.79 5.93
C CYS A 30 9.96 5.76 6.91
N HIS A 31 10.88 6.70 6.80
CA HIS A 31 11.97 6.81 7.74
C HIS A 31 12.32 8.27 7.94
N LEU A 32 13.03 8.56 9.01
CA LEU A 32 13.47 9.90 9.29
C LEU A 32 14.90 10.08 8.79
N GLU A 33 15.16 11.21 8.16
CA GLU A 33 16.47 11.48 7.69
C GLU A 33 16.72 12.93 7.97
N GLN A 34 17.42 13.24 8.99
CA GLN A 34 17.65 14.60 9.47
C GLN A 34 16.30 15.25 9.80
N ASP A 35 15.93 16.32 9.16
CA ASP A 35 14.66 16.96 9.45
C ASP A 35 13.62 16.62 8.40
N LYS A 36 13.78 15.49 7.74
CA LYS A 36 12.85 15.08 6.71
C LYS A 36 12.20 13.76 7.04
N VAL A 37 10.99 13.60 6.56
CA VAL A 37 10.27 12.32 6.62
C VAL A 37 10.21 11.82 5.19
N ILE A 38 10.81 10.69 4.92
CA ILE A 38 10.91 10.16 3.56
C ILE A 38 10.09 8.87 3.47
N CYS A 39 9.12 8.85 2.58
CA CYS A 39 8.23 7.72 2.42
C CYS A 39 8.36 7.11 1.05
N GLU A 40 8.43 5.78 1.01
CA GLU A 40 8.46 5.09 -0.25
C GLU A 40 7.17 4.29 -0.34
N ALA A 41 6.39 4.50 -1.37
CA ALA A 41 5.10 3.85 -1.56
C ALA A 41 5.20 2.83 -2.68
N GLY A 42 4.33 1.86 -2.69
CA GLY A 42 4.32 0.85 -3.73
C GLY A 42 3.14 -0.06 -3.53
N TYR A 43 3.17 -1.21 -4.19
CA TYR A 43 2.08 -2.17 -4.11
C TYR A 43 2.61 -3.55 -3.80
N SER A 44 1.74 -4.39 -3.27
CA SER A 44 2.14 -5.72 -2.82
C SER A 44 2.65 -6.60 -3.94
N ASP A 45 2.34 -6.29 -5.19
CA ASP A 45 2.82 -7.06 -6.31
C ASP A 45 4.18 -6.56 -6.82
N GLY A 46 4.76 -5.59 -6.12
CA GLY A 46 6.07 -5.04 -6.50
C GLY A 46 6.02 -3.85 -7.43
N SER A 47 4.84 -3.45 -7.86
CA SER A 47 4.77 -2.31 -8.77
C SER A 47 4.98 -1.02 -8.00
N THR A 48 5.38 0.02 -8.71
CA THR A 48 5.69 1.30 -8.10
C THR A 48 4.45 2.18 -7.99
N ALA A 49 4.51 3.15 -7.10
CA ALA A 49 3.41 4.10 -6.92
C ALA A 49 3.95 5.50 -7.28
N VAL A 50 3.94 5.82 -8.56
CA VAL A 50 4.45 7.09 -9.08
C VAL A 50 3.30 8.05 -9.27
N ASP A 51 3.52 9.31 -8.96
CA ASP A 51 2.52 10.37 -9.09
C ASP A 51 1.29 10.08 -8.20
N CYS A 52 1.52 9.52 -7.05
CA CYS A 52 0.44 9.24 -6.11
C CYS A 52 0.59 10.15 -4.91
N ASP A 53 -0.52 10.56 -4.33
CA ASP A 53 -0.49 11.47 -3.20
C ASP A 53 -0.29 10.73 -1.89
N VAL A 54 0.60 11.26 -1.06
CA VAL A 54 0.78 10.79 0.31
C VAL A 54 0.41 11.97 1.19
N GLU A 55 -0.41 11.75 2.19
CA GLU A 55 -0.89 12.81 3.05
C GLU A 55 -0.35 12.67 4.47
N MET A 56 -0.06 13.78 5.09
CA MET A 56 0.44 13.80 6.46
C MET A 56 -0.58 14.52 7.31
N TYR A 57 -0.99 13.92 8.42
CA TYR A 57 -2.00 14.48 9.32
C TYR A 57 -1.45 14.58 10.73
N ASP A 58 -1.96 15.52 11.51
CA ASP A 58 -1.64 15.55 12.93
C ASP A 58 -2.60 14.61 13.67
N TYR A 59 -2.44 14.47 14.96
CA TYR A 59 -3.26 13.53 15.73
C TYR A 59 -4.68 14.05 15.97
N ASP A 60 -4.98 15.28 15.54
CA ASP A 60 -6.34 15.77 15.57
C ASP A 60 -6.97 15.65 14.18
N ASP A 61 -6.31 14.89 13.31
CA ASP A 61 -6.76 14.60 11.96
C ASP A 61 -6.81 15.82 11.05
N ASN A 62 -5.96 16.80 11.31
CA ASN A 62 -5.84 17.93 10.43
C ASN A 62 -4.74 17.67 9.40
N LEU A 63 -5.00 17.95 8.16
CA LEU A 63 -4.00 17.75 7.11
C LEU A 63 -2.87 18.73 7.27
N ILE A 64 -1.65 18.23 7.40
CA ILE A 64 -0.48 19.07 7.52
C ILE A 64 0.14 19.30 6.14
N ALA A 65 0.23 18.28 5.34
CA ALA A 65 0.88 18.37 4.03
C ALA A 65 0.45 17.24 3.12
N LYS A 66 0.54 17.46 1.83
CA LYS A 66 0.25 16.44 0.85
C LYS A 66 1.33 16.52 -0.20
N VAL A 67 2.02 15.44 -0.48
CA VAL A 67 3.13 15.40 -1.41
C VAL A 67 2.88 14.26 -2.40
N THR A 68 3.14 14.53 -3.66
CA THR A 68 2.97 13.52 -4.72
C THR A 68 4.28 12.77 -4.88
N THR A 69 4.22 11.46 -5.00
CA THR A 69 5.44 10.65 -5.14
C THR A 69 6.14 10.93 -6.47
N ASP A 70 7.43 10.81 -6.46
CA ASP A 70 8.26 11.05 -7.65
C ASP A 70 8.44 9.76 -8.45
N LYS A 71 9.33 9.76 -9.42
CA LYS A 71 9.53 8.63 -10.27
C LYS A 71 10.09 7.42 -9.55
N ARG A 72 10.61 7.60 -8.35
CA ARG A 72 11.12 6.50 -7.55
C ARG A 72 10.09 6.10 -6.49
N SER A 73 8.87 6.60 -6.58
CA SER A 73 7.80 6.34 -5.63
C SER A 73 8.07 6.93 -4.25
N ILE A 74 8.82 8.03 -4.22
CA ILE A 74 9.22 8.66 -2.97
C ILE A 74 8.47 9.96 -2.75
N ALA A 75 7.97 10.16 -1.55
CA ALA A 75 7.39 11.41 -1.12
C ALA A 75 8.21 11.91 0.07
N GLU A 76 8.65 13.15 0.03
CA GLU A 76 9.50 13.71 1.06
C GLU A 76 8.81 14.85 1.74
N PHE A 77 8.77 14.85 3.04
CA PHE A 77 8.11 15.88 3.82
C PHE A 77 9.08 16.52 4.78
N THR A 78 8.83 17.76 5.17
CA THR A 78 9.56 18.37 6.26
C THR A 78 9.01 17.80 7.55
N HIS A 79 9.87 17.48 8.50
CA HIS A 79 9.43 16.92 9.77
C HIS A 79 8.61 17.97 10.50
N PRO A 80 7.38 17.67 10.87
CA PRO A 80 6.55 18.65 11.55
C PRO A 80 6.93 18.79 13.02
N GLN A 81 6.44 19.83 13.65
CA GLN A 81 6.73 20.08 15.05
C GLN A 81 5.74 19.39 15.98
N THR A 82 4.87 18.58 15.47
CA THR A 82 3.83 17.90 16.25
C THR A 82 3.84 16.43 15.88
N ASP A 83 3.13 15.63 16.63
CA ASP A 83 2.95 14.21 16.31
C ASP A 83 2.14 14.10 15.02
N PHE A 84 2.41 13.10 14.26
CA PHE A 84 1.78 12.98 12.95
C PHE A 84 1.70 11.52 12.49
N TYR A 85 0.86 11.30 11.50
CA TYR A 85 0.82 10.02 10.81
C TYR A 85 0.68 10.29 9.31
N LEU A 86 1.01 9.30 8.51
CA LEU A 86 1.00 9.42 7.05
C LEU A 86 0.02 8.43 6.46
N VAL A 87 -0.61 8.81 5.35
CA VAL A 87 -1.62 7.98 4.69
C VAL A 87 -1.31 7.92 3.20
N PHE A 88 -1.30 6.70 2.67
CA PHE A 88 -1.22 6.51 1.23
C PHE A 88 -2.49 5.77 0.84
N ASP A 89 -3.40 6.47 0.14
CA ASP A 89 -4.67 5.91 -0.25
C ASP A 89 -4.65 5.70 -1.75
N ALA A 90 -4.58 4.48 -2.19
CA ALA A 90 -4.51 4.16 -3.60
C ALA A 90 -5.87 4.23 -4.31
N GLY A 91 -6.92 4.41 -3.54
CA GLY A 91 -8.25 4.59 -4.14
C GLY A 91 -9.09 3.36 -4.29
N HIS A 92 -8.54 2.17 -4.20
CA HIS A 92 -9.29 0.97 -4.43
C HIS A 92 -9.08 -0.12 -3.37
N GLU A 93 -8.25 0.13 -2.39
CA GLU A 93 -8.05 -0.80 -1.30
C GLU A 93 -7.98 0.03 -0.03
N ASN A 94 -7.89 -0.60 1.09
CA ASN A 94 -7.78 0.15 2.33
C ASN A 94 -6.51 0.96 2.30
N PRO A 95 -6.54 2.18 2.79
CA PRO A 95 -5.33 2.99 2.79
C PRO A 95 -4.31 2.45 3.77
N VAL A 96 -3.05 2.79 3.53
CA VAL A 96 -1.97 2.42 4.41
C VAL A 96 -1.68 3.61 5.29
N GLU A 97 -1.57 3.38 6.59
CA GLU A 97 -1.21 4.43 7.53
C GLU A 97 0.11 4.09 8.18
N VAL A 98 0.99 5.05 8.30
CA VAL A 98 2.26 4.88 9.01
C VAL A 98 2.30 5.91 10.13
N ASP A 99 2.35 5.44 11.37
CA ASP A 99 2.36 6.32 12.52
C ASP A 99 3.79 6.72 12.84
N ILE A 100 3.95 7.87 13.47
CA ILE A 100 5.26 8.36 13.83
C ILE A 100 6.07 7.33 14.61
N VAL A 101 5.43 6.49 15.41
CA VAL A 101 6.14 5.48 16.20
C VAL A 101 6.73 4.38 15.34
N GLU A 102 6.32 4.29 14.07
CA GLU A 102 6.85 3.27 13.20
C GLU A 102 8.03 3.78 12.39
N LEU A 103 8.40 5.05 12.53
CA LEU A 103 9.46 5.61 11.70
C LEU A 103 10.82 5.24 12.25
N LYS A 104 11.74 4.95 11.36
CA LYS A 104 13.09 4.59 11.73
C LYS A 104 14.02 5.65 11.27
N GLU A 105 15.12 5.80 11.98
CA GLU A 105 16.11 6.75 11.57
C GLU A 105 17.07 6.08 10.62
N LYS A 106 17.53 6.79 9.67
CA LYS A 106 18.43 6.21 8.71
C LYS A 106 19.83 6.74 8.84
#